data_f308c83bdd8fc1656899ccf0e8002f5d
#
_entry.id   f308c83bdd8fc1656899ccf0e8002f5d
#
_cell.length_a   1.000
_cell.length_b   1.000
_cell.length_c   1.000
_cell.angle_alpha   90.00
_cell.angle_beta   90.00
_cell.angle_gamma   90.00
#
_symmetry.space_group_name_H-M   'P 1'
#
loop_
_entity.id
_entity.type
_entity.pdbx_description
1 polymer ?
#
loop_
_entity_poly.entity_id
_entity_poly.type
_entity_poly.pdbx_seq_one_letter_code
_entity_poly.pdbx_strand_id
1 'polypeptide(L)'
;MLSLRTRHTNQMLVFDIETNGLLEEVTKIFSIVAEDLDTQKVYSFNPDNIDDGVKLLSKADLLVGHNIQGFDIPVIEKLYDIEIKAELFDTLIVSRLIYSNLFDKDLLYLI
;
A
#
# COMPACT_ATOMS: atom_id res chain seq x y z
N MET A 1 -15.42 12.71 21.72
CA MET A 1 -15.17 12.23 21.53
C MET A 1 -14.92 11.91 21.06
N LEU A 2 -14.58 12.14 20.94
CA LEU A 2 -14.11 11.65 20.51
C LEU A 2 -13.82 10.85 20.42
N SER A 3 -13.63 10.65 20.74
CA SER A 3 -13.25 9.74 20.72
C SER A 3 -13.51 9.02 20.05
N LEU A 4 -13.75 8.90 19.65
CA LEU A 4 -13.81 8.19 18.94
C LEU A 4 -13.09 7.93 17.98
N ARG A 5 -12.61 8.50 17.57
CA ARG A 5 -11.85 8.36 16.79
C ARG A 5 -10.91 7.77 17.02
N THR A 6 -10.78 7.90 17.81
CA THR A 6 -9.77 7.33 18.27
C THR A 6 -9.77 5.95 18.14
N ARG A 7 -10.74 5.51 18.19
CA ARG A 7 -10.78 4.39 18.01
C ARG A 7 -10.37 3.90 16.88
N HIS A 8 -10.34 4.58 16.11
CA HIS A 8 -9.74 4.26 15.04
C HIS A 8 -8.40 4.35 15.27
N THR A 9 -7.67 3.53 14.80
CA THR A 9 -6.30 3.40 15.14
C THR A 9 -5.42 4.18 14.24
N ASN A 10 -5.92 4.76 13.17
CA ASN A 10 -5.11 5.43 12.16
C ASN A 10 -3.96 4.54 11.74
N GLN A 11 -4.25 3.29 11.46
CA GLN A 11 -3.20 2.34 11.11
C GLN A 11 -2.60 2.68 9.75
N MET A 12 -1.28 2.82 9.75
CA MET A 12 -0.52 3.14 8.55
C MET A 12 0.42 1.99 8.28
N LEU A 13 0.29 1.40 7.10
CA LEU A 13 1.10 0.23 6.73
C LEU A 13 1.88 0.53 5.47
N VAL A 14 3.18 0.21 5.50
CA VAL A 14 3.95 0.12 4.27
C VAL A 14 3.95 -1.35 3.87
N PHE A 15 3.69 -1.63 2.60
CA PHE A 15 3.51 -3.02 2.19
C PHE A 15 4.02 -3.29 0.79
N ASP A 16 4.18 -4.56 0.50
CA ASP A 16 4.56 -5.05 -0.82
C ASP A 16 3.93 -6.42 -1.02
N ILE A 17 3.60 -6.76 -2.26
CA ILE A 17 3.07 -8.08 -2.59
C ILE A 17 3.93 -8.73 -3.67
N GLU A 18 3.93 -10.07 -3.68
CA GLU A 18 4.53 -10.85 -4.75
C GLU A 18 3.43 -11.65 -5.43
N THR A 19 3.43 -11.68 -6.75
CA THR A 19 2.36 -12.31 -7.53
C THR A 19 2.95 -13.19 -8.62
N ASN A 20 2.05 -13.90 -9.33
CA ASN A 20 2.47 -14.76 -10.43
C ASN A 20 2.40 -14.09 -11.79
N GLY A 21 2.22 -12.78 -11.86
CA GLY A 21 2.18 -12.14 -13.17
C GLY A 21 1.85 -10.67 -13.10
N LEU A 22 1.75 -10.07 -14.28
CA LEU A 22 1.38 -8.68 -14.43
C LEU A 22 -0.14 -8.52 -14.21
N LEU A 23 -0.59 -7.28 -14.11
CA LEU A 23 -1.98 -7.00 -13.73
C LEU A 23 -3.00 -7.72 -14.61
N GLU A 24 -2.76 -7.76 -15.92
CA GLU A 24 -3.71 -8.39 -16.85
C GLU A 24 -3.75 -9.91 -16.71
N GLU A 25 -2.66 -10.50 -16.22
CA GLU A 25 -2.51 -11.95 -16.21
C GLU A 25 -2.54 -12.56 -14.82
N VAL A 26 -2.44 -11.73 -13.79
CA VAL A 26 -2.28 -12.24 -12.43
C VAL A 26 -3.50 -13.03 -11.99
N THR A 27 -3.24 -14.16 -11.34
CA THR A 27 -4.29 -14.99 -10.76
C THR A 27 -4.04 -15.31 -9.29
N LYS A 28 -2.84 -14.99 -8.77
CA LYS A 28 -2.48 -15.41 -7.43
C LYS A 28 -1.48 -14.46 -6.80
N ILE A 29 -1.68 -14.16 -5.53
CA ILE A 29 -0.71 -13.45 -4.71
C ILE A 29 0.04 -14.50 -3.89
N PHE A 30 1.37 -14.50 -4.00
CA PHE A 30 2.21 -15.45 -3.27
C PHE A 30 2.57 -14.97 -1.89
N SER A 31 2.73 -13.68 -1.70
CA SER A 31 3.08 -13.16 -0.39
C SER A 31 2.63 -11.71 -0.24
N ILE A 32 2.38 -11.34 1.00
CA ILE A 32 2.17 -9.96 1.40
C ILE A 32 3.06 -9.72 2.60
N VAL A 33 3.84 -8.65 2.58
CA VAL A 33 4.60 -8.20 3.73
C VAL A 33 4.18 -6.78 4.03
N ALA A 34 3.89 -6.50 5.29
CA ALA A 34 3.46 -5.16 5.69
C ALA A 34 4.12 -4.81 7.01
N GLU A 35 4.46 -3.55 7.17
CA GLU A 35 5.01 -3.05 8.42
C GLU A 35 4.17 -1.88 8.90
N ASP A 36 3.75 -1.95 10.17
CA ASP A 36 3.03 -0.87 10.81
C ASP A 36 4.01 0.26 11.10
N LEU A 37 3.73 1.46 10.58
CA LEU A 37 4.67 2.58 10.69
C LEU A 37 4.77 3.13 12.10
N ASP A 38 3.75 2.93 12.93
CA ASP A 38 3.78 3.40 14.31
C ASP A 38 4.47 2.42 15.25
N THR A 39 4.10 1.15 15.15
CA THR A 39 4.59 0.14 16.10
C THR A 39 5.81 -0.59 15.61
N GLN A 40 6.09 -0.49 14.30
CA GLN A 40 7.17 -1.20 13.63
C GLN A 40 6.96 -2.72 13.60
N LYS A 41 5.75 -3.16 13.90
CA LYS A 41 5.41 -4.57 13.81
C LYS A 41 5.37 -4.98 12.34
N VAL A 42 5.99 -6.11 12.03
CA VAL A 42 6.01 -6.67 10.68
C VAL A 42 5.04 -7.83 10.59
N TYR A 43 4.22 -7.81 9.54
CA TYR A 43 3.28 -8.87 9.23
C TYR A 43 3.71 -9.52 7.94
N SER A 44 3.69 -10.85 7.91
CA SER A 44 4.10 -11.58 6.71
C SER A 44 3.07 -12.66 6.44
N PHE A 45 2.61 -12.73 5.19
CA PHE A 45 1.59 -13.69 4.80
C PHE A 45 2.08 -14.49 3.60
N ASN A 46 1.82 -15.80 3.63
CA ASN A 46 2.19 -16.71 2.56
C ASN A 46 0.89 -17.22 1.90
N PRO A 47 0.96 -18.11 0.89
CA PRO A 47 -0.27 -18.54 0.20
C PRO A 47 -1.32 -19.13 1.13
N ASP A 48 -0.94 -19.67 2.28
CA ASP A 48 -1.91 -20.30 3.16
C ASP A 48 -2.75 -19.28 3.93
N ASN A 49 -2.27 -18.05 4.08
CA ASN A 49 -2.96 -17.03 4.87
C ASN A 49 -3.00 -15.66 4.16
N ILE A 50 -2.95 -15.65 2.84
CA ILE A 50 -3.06 -14.40 2.07
C ILE A 50 -4.35 -13.65 2.39
N ASP A 51 -5.44 -14.36 2.61
CA ASP A 51 -6.71 -13.72 2.91
C ASP A 51 -6.62 -12.83 4.15
N ASP A 52 -5.87 -13.27 5.15
CA ASP A 52 -5.65 -12.47 6.35
C ASP A 52 -4.84 -11.20 6.03
N GLY A 53 -3.89 -11.31 5.11
CA GLY A 53 -3.12 -10.17 4.66
C GLY A 53 -3.99 -9.15 3.93
N VAL A 54 -4.87 -9.62 3.07
CA VAL A 54 -5.81 -8.74 2.36
C VAL A 54 -6.74 -8.04 3.36
N LYS A 55 -7.21 -8.77 4.37
CA LYS A 55 -8.04 -8.16 5.42
C LYS A 55 -7.28 -7.09 6.19
N LEU A 56 -6.03 -7.34 6.51
CA LEU A 56 -5.21 -6.36 7.21
C LEU A 56 -5.10 -5.08 6.37
N LEU A 57 -4.75 -5.22 5.09
CA LEU A 57 -4.60 -4.06 4.21
C LEU A 57 -5.93 -3.32 4.03
N SER A 58 -7.04 -4.05 3.96
CA SER A 58 -8.34 -3.42 3.73
C SER A 58 -8.83 -2.59 4.92
N LYS A 59 -8.28 -2.84 6.11
CA LYS A 59 -8.66 -2.10 7.32
C LYS A 59 -7.74 -0.93 7.63
N ALA A 60 -6.64 -0.79 6.90
CA ALA A 60 -5.69 0.29 7.15
C ALA A 60 -6.28 1.63 6.75
N ASP A 61 -5.83 2.68 7.40
CA ASP A 61 -6.23 4.05 7.05
C ASP A 61 -5.33 4.63 5.98
N LEU A 62 -4.07 4.27 5.98
CA LEU A 62 -3.11 4.72 4.98
C LEU A 62 -2.25 3.53 4.56
N LEU A 63 -2.11 3.35 3.26
CA LEU A 63 -1.24 2.34 2.69
C LEU A 63 -0.13 3.02 1.90
N VAL A 64 1.10 2.62 2.18
CA VAL A 64 2.29 3.17 1.56
C VAL A 64 2.98 2.05 0.81
N GLY A 65 3.45 2.33 -0.38
CA GLY A 65 4.22 1.36 -1.14
C GLY A 65 4.65 1.91 -2.47
N HIS A 66 5.45 1.11 -3.20
CA HIS A 66 6.00 1.53 -4.48
C HIS A 66 5.15 0.95 -5.61
N ASN A 67 4.61 1.84 -6.45
CA ASN A 67 3.73 1.50 -7.56
C ASN A 67 2.46 0.77 -7.09
N ILE A 68 1.99 1.09 -5.90
CA ILE A 68 0.81 0.41 -5.38
C ILE A 68 -0.47 0.81 -6.11
N GLN A 69 -0.54 2.05 -6.60
CA GLN A 69 -1.71 2.50 -7.37
C GLN A 69 -1.77 1.84 -8.74
N GLY A 70 -0.61 1.51 -9.32
CA GLY A 70 -0.56 0.91 -10.64
C GLY A 70 -0.58 -0.61 -10.62
N PHE A 71 -0.28 -1.23 -9.50
CA PHE A 71 -0.18 -2.68 -9.46
C PHE A 71 -0.80 -3.30 -8.22
N ASP A 72 -0.23 -3.07 -7.02
CA ASP A 72 -0.63 -3.83 -5.83
C ASP A 72 -2.12 -3.68 -5.51
N ILE A 73 -2.62 -2.47 -5.49
CA ILE A 73 -4.02 -2.22 -5.17
C ILE A 73 -4.94 -2.77 -6.25
N PRO A 74 -4.73 -2.49 -7.55
CA PRO A 74 -5.57 -3.10 -8.58
C PRO A 74 -5.55 -4.64 -8.57
N VAL A 75 -4.40 -5.25 -8.26
CA VAL A 75 -4.31 -6.71 -8.16
C VAL A 75 -5.20 -7.23 -7.03
N ILE A 76 -5.09 -6.62 -5.85
CA ILE A 76 -5.91 -7.04 -4.71
C ILE A 76 -7.39 -6.88 -5.02
N GLU A 77 -7.76 -5.73 -5.58
CA GLU A 77 -9.16 -5.46 -5.90
C GLU A 77 -9.70 -6.42 -6.95
N LYS A 78 -8.86 -6.76 -7.94
CA LYS A 78 -9.26 -7.70 -8.98
C LYS A 78 -9.47 -9.11 -8.44
N LEU A 79 -8.51 -9.59 -7.65
CA LEU A 79 -8.53 -10.98 -7.21
C LEU A 79 -9.51 -11.25 -6.08
N TYR A 80 -9.83 -10.22 -5.30
CA TYR A 80 -10.69 -10.37 -4.12
C TYR A 80 -12.04 -9.69 -4.27
N ASP A 81 -12.27 -9.02 -5.41
CA ASP A 81 -13.52 -8.34 -5.70
C ASP A 81 -13.92 -7.40 -4.56
N ILE A 82 -12.97 -6.59 -4.12
CA ILE A 82 -13.19 -5.61 -3.06
C ILE A 82 -12.67 -4.25 -3.52
N GLU A 83 -13.04 -3.22 -2.78
CA GLU A 83 -12.51 -1.88 -2.98
C GLU A 83 -11.66 -1.50 -1.78
N ILE A 84 -10.42 -1.12 -2.00
CA ILE A 84 -9.54 -0.64 -0.95
C ILE A 84 -9.85 0.84 -0.72
N LYS A 85 -10.24 1.17 0.50
CA LYS A 85 -10.68 2.53 0.83
C LYS A 85 -9.64 3.36 1.54
N ALA A 86 -8.49 2.79 1.87
CA ALA A 86 -7.42 3.51 2.53
C ALA A 86 -6.91 4.64 1.64
N GLU A 87 -6.37 5.67 2.26
CA GLU A 87 -5.57 6.63 1.52
C GLU A 87 -4.30 5.94 1.04
N LEU A 88 -3.82 6.36 -0.12
CA LEU A 88 -2.66 5.72 -0.73
C LEU A 88 -1.52 6.71 -0.87
N PHE A 89 -0.31 6.30 -0.46
CA PHE A 89 0.89 7.08 -0.66
C PHE A 89 1.82 6.22 -1.51
N ASP A 90 1.90 6.53 -2.80
CA ASP A 90 2.65 5.72 -3.76
C ASP A 90 4.02 6.35 -3.98
N THR A 91 5.05 5.67 -3.52
CA THR A 91 6.41 6.21 -3.58
C THR A 91 6.93 6.32 -5.01
N LEU A 92 6.39 5.54 -5.95
CA LEU A 92 6.76 5.68 -7.35
C LEU A 92 6.30 7.03 -7.89
N ILE A 93 5.07 7.43 -7.56
CA ILE A 93 4.54 8.72 -7.99
C ILE A 93 5.36 9.85 -7.38
N VAL A 94 5.67 9.75 -6.10
CA VAL A 94 6.48 10.75 -5.42
C VAL A 94 7.86 10.83 -6.04
N SER A 95 8.50 9.70 -6.34
CA SER A 95 9.83 9.71 -6.94
C SER A 95 9.80 10.32 -8.34
N ARG A 96 8.76 10.09 -9.11
CA ARG A 96 8.61 10.71 -10.42
C ARG A 96 8.50 12.23 -10.32
N LEU A 97 7.78 12.70 -9.33
CA LEU A 97 7.67 14.14 -9.09
C LEU A 97 9.03 14.73 -8.71
N ILE A 98 9.77 14.06 -7.86
CA ILE A 98 11.10 14.51 -7.45
C ILE A 98 12.04 14.53 -8.64
N TYR A 99 12.05 13.48 -9.45
CA TYR A 99 12.92 13.44 -10.62
C TYR A 99 12.54 14.50 -11.65
N SER A 100 11.25 14.72 -11.85
CA SER A 100 10.81 15.79 -12.74
C SER A 100 11.29 17.15 -12.26
N ASN A 101 11.31 17.34 -10.95
CA ASN A 101 11.66 18.61 -10.37
C ASN A 101 13.17 18.81 -10.24
N LEU A 102 13.97 17.78 -10.47
CA LEU A 102 15.44 17.93 -10.41
C LEU A 102 15.98 18.92 -11.42
N PHE A 103 15.25 19.16 -12.50
CA PHE A 103 15.68 20.10 -13.53
C PHE A 103 15.05 21.47 -13.34
N ASP A 104 14.20 21.64 -12.32
CA ASP A 104 13.58 22.90 -11.98
C ASP A 104 14.14 23.35 -10.66
N LYS A 105 15.03 24.32 -10.70
CA LYS A 105 15.72 24.78 -9.50
C LYS A 105 14.78 25.37 -8.46
N ASP A 106 13.72 26.00 -8.92
CA ASP A 106 12.77 26.61 -7.99
C ASP A 106 12.06 25.56 -7.15
N LEU A 107 11.79 24.39 -7.75
CA LEU A 107 11.11 23.34 -7.04
C LEU A 107 12.01 22.58 -6.09
N LEU A 108 13.33 22.59 -6.33
CA LEU A 108 14.25 21.92 -5.44
C LEU A 108 14.25 22.51 -4.04
N TYR A 109 13.93 23.79 -3.92
CA TYR A 109 13.88 24.42 -2.63
C TYR A 109 12.66 24.02 -1.81
N LEU A 110 11.70 23.34 -2.42
CA LEU A 110 10.51 22.89 -1.72
C LEU A 110 10.66 21.47 -1.16
N ILE A 111 11.74 20.81 -1.50
CA ILE A 111 12.03 19.46 -1.07
C ILE A 111 13.08 19.43 0.09
#